data_ef025c3281c611aa6e9fa7f55976fb5c
#
_entry.id   ef025c3281c611aa6e9fa7f55976fb5c
#
_cell.length_a   1.000
_cell.length_b   1.000
_cell.length_c   1.000
_cell.angle_alpha   90.00
_cell.angle_beta   90.00
_cell.angle_gamma   90.00
#
_symmetry.space_group_name_H-M   'P 1'
#
loop_
_entity.id
_entity.type
_entity.pdbx_description
1 polymer ?
#
loop_
_entity_poly.entity_id
_entity_poly.type
_entity_poly.pdbx_seq_one_letter_code
_entity_poly.pdbx_strand_id
1 'polypeptide(L)'
;MNYNTVYVGMDVHKESFTLCSCKYEDEKASHYQRTPASYKNVLRYLAFLRTIYGEDTRFVCGYEAGCLGYSLYHQLENFNVECVILAPTTMLEQRSKRRIKTDKRDAEIIARSLAQHNYSPVHIPTETDNQTKEFIRMRDDHKAELKKIKQQIGRA
;
A
#
# COMPACT_ATOMS: atom_id res chain seq x y z
N MET A 1 13.23 -3.33 24.52
CA MET A 1 12.50 -4.60 24.25
C MET A 1 12.68 -4.92 22.78
N ASN A 2 13.37 -6.02 22.45
CA ASN A 2 13.49 -6.48 21.06
C ASN A 2 12.16 -7.12 20.66
N TYR A 3 11.28 -6.33 20.06
CA TYR A 3 10.10 -6.90 19.44
C TYR A 3 10.53 -7.74 18.23
N ASN A 4 10.13 -9.01 18.23
CA ASN A 4 10.27 -9.86 17.06
C ASN A 4 9.36 -9.30 15.95
N THR A 5 9.88 -8.36 15.17
CA THR A 5 9.09 -7.70 14.11
C THR A 5 9.29 -8.44 12.79
N VAL A 6 8.18 -8.78 12.14
CA VAL A 6 8.13 -9.38 10.82
C VAL A 6 7.45 -8.42 9.87
N TYR A 7 8.09 -8.13 8.76
CA TYR A 7 7.60 -7.25 7.72
C TYR A 7 6.93 -8.06 6.63
N VAL A 8 5.72 -7.68 6.26
CA VAL A 8 4.92 -8.36 5.25
C VAL A 8 4.77 -7.48 4.03
N GLY A 9 5.43 -7.87 2.94
CA GLY A 9 5.29 -7.21 1.65
C GLY A 9 4.12 -7.79 0.88
N MET A 10 3.30 -6.91 0.32
CA MET A 10 2.10 -7.27 -0.40
C MET A 10 2.12 -6.61 -1.79
N ASP A 11 2.24 -7.41 -2.84
CA ASP A 11 1.95 -6.97 -4.20
C ASP A 11 0.46 -7.15 -4.46
N VAL A 12 -0.25 -6.01 -4.60
CA VAL A 12 -1.72 -5.97 -4.57
C VAL A 12 -2.28 -5.61 -5.94
N HIS A 13 -3.09 -6.52 -6.49
CA HIS A 13 -3.84 -6.35 -7.71
C HIS A 13 -5.34 -6.49 -7.48
N LYS A 14 -6.16 -6.12 -8.46
CA LYS A 14 -7.63 -6.18 -8.33
C LYS A 14 -8.15 -7.59 -8.03
N GLU A 15 -7.51 -8.62 -8.57
CA GLU A 15 -7.98 -10.00 -8.49
C GLU A 15 -7.19 -10.87 -7.51
N SER A 16 -5.93 -10.53 -7.28
CA SER A 16 -5.04 -11.35 -6.44
C SER A 16 -4.01 -10.52 -5.70
N PHE A 17 -3.60 -11.02 -4.54
CA PHE A 17 -2.47 -10.52 -3.77
C PHE A 17 -1.36 -11.55 -3.73
N THR A 18 -0.12 -11.09 -3.85
CA THR A 18 1.08 -11.89 -3.58
C THR A 18 1.73 -11.36 -2.30
N LEU A 19 1.87 -12.23 -1.32
CA LEU A 19 2.33 -11.91 0.02
C LEU A 19 3.67 -12.60 0.29
N CYS A 20 4.54 -11.98 1.05
CA CYS A 20 5.73 -12.62 1.59
C CYS A 20 6.11 -11.97 2.93
N SER A 21 6.92 -12.66 3.72
CA SER A 21 7.44 -12.17 4.98
C SER A 21 8.95 -12.04 4.97
N CYS A 22 9.47 -11.05 5.72
CA CYS A 22 10.90 -10.79 5.85
C CYS A 22 11.18 -10.21 7.24
N LYS A 23 12.25 -10.64 7.89
CA LYS A 23 12.82 -9.97 9.06
C LYS A 23 13.93 -9.02 8.62
N TYR A 24 14.33 -8.11 9.49
CA TYR A 24 15.45 -7.20 9.23
C TYR A 24 16.75 -7.93 8.88
N GLU A 25 16.99 -9.07 9.53
CA GLU A 25 18.20 -9.88 9.41
C GLU A 25 18.19 -10.81 8.18
N ASP A 26 17.02 -10.98 7.55
CA ASP A 26 16.86 -11.93 6.45
C ASP A 26 17.44 -11.36 5.15
N GLU A 27 18.30 -12.15 4.47
CA GLU A 27 18.78 -11.80 3.13
C GLU A 27 17.69 -11.88 2.06
N LYS A 28 16.69 -12.74 2.26
CA LYS A 28 15.59 -12.98 1.33
C LYS A 28 14.26 -13.10 2.07
N ALA A 29 13.19 -12.69 1.39
CA ALA A 29 11.86 -12.92 1.89
C ALA A 29 11.49 -14.43 1.83
N SER A 30 10.55 -14.81 2.68
CA SER A 30 10.07 -16.18 2.83
C SER A 30 8.54 -16.24 2.83
N HIS A 31 7.97 -17.43 2.97
CA HIS A 31 6.53 -17.69 3.12
C HIS A 31 5.68 -17.04 2.03
N TYR A 32 6.12 -17.14 0.77
CA TYR A 32 5.38 -16.61 -0.36
C TYR A 32 4.02 -17.28 -0.51
N GLN A 33 2.99 -16.46 -0.62
CA GLN A 33 1.62 -16.93 -0.85
C GLN A 33 0.91 -16.04 -1.86
N ARG A 34 0.27 -16.64 -2.86
CA ARG A 34 -0.67 -15.95 -3.75
C ARG A 34 -2.10 -16.30 -3.32
N THR A 35 -2.96 -15.29 -3.25
CA THR A 35 -4.32 -15.43 -2.75
C THR A 35 -5.28 -14.50 -3.50
N PRO A 36 -6.58 -14.81 -3.58
CA PRO A 36 -7.57 -13.86 -4.08
C PRO A 36 -7.54 -12.54 -3.33
N ALA A 37 -7.84 -11.44 -4.01
CA ALA A 37 -7.80 -10.09 -3.47
C ALA A 37 -8.84 -9.89 -2.36
N SER A 38 -8.41 -9.98 -1.11
CA SER A 38 -9.26 -9.76 0.06
C SER A 38 -8.42 -9.50 1.31
N TYR A 39 -8.80 -8.49 2.10
CA TYR A 39 -8.19 -8.25 3.41
C TYR A 39 -8.32 -9.47 4.34
N LYS A 40 -9.39 -10.27 4.23
CA LYS A 40 -9.56 -11.50 5.02
C LYS A 40 -8.45 -12.52 4.76
N ASN A 41 -7.95 -12.58 3.53
CA ASN A 41 -6.85 -13.46 3.18
C ASN A 41 -5.52 -12.94 3.73
N VAL A 42 -5.35 -11.62 3.83
CA VAL A 42 -4.20 -11.03 4.53
C VAL A 42 -4.24 -11.41 6.02
N LEU A 43 -5.41 -11.29 6.68
CA LEU A 43 -5.56 -11.69 8.08
C LEU A 43 -5.27 -13.19 8.29
N ARG A 44 -5.72 -14.07 7.38
CA ARG A 44 -5.40 -15.51 7.42
C ARG A 44 -3.89 -15.75 7.28
N TYR A 45 -3.24 -15.01 6.40
CA TYR A 45 -1.80 -15.09 6.22
C TYR A 45 -1.04 -14.65 7.48
N LEU A 46 -1.46 -13.56 8.13
CA LEU A 46 -0.89 -13.12 9.41
C LEU A 46 -1.11 -14.17 10.52
N ALA A 47 -2.30 -14.77 10.59
CA ALA A 47 -2.56 -15.87 11.53
C ALA A 47 -1.65 -17.08 11.27
N PHE A 48 -1.41 -17.45 10.02
CA PHE A 48 -0.43 -18.47 9.66
C PHE A 48 0.99 -18.07 10.10
N LEU A 49 1.42 -16.83 9.87
CA LEU A 49 2.74 -16.38 10.31
C LEU A 49 2.89 -16.39 11.84
N ARG A 50 1.82 -16.15 12.60
CA ARG A 50 1.83 -16.27 14.07
C ARG A 50 2.16 -17.69 14.53
N THR A 51 1.72 -18.71 13.81
CA THR A 51 2.06 -20.12 14.14
C THR A 51 3.55 -20.41 13.97
N ILE A 52 4.26 -19.61 13.14
CA ILE A 52 5.69 -19.80 12.85
C ILE A 52 6.55 -18.92 13.77
N TYR A 53 6.18 -17.66 13.93
CA TYR A 53 7.01 -16.66 14.60
C TYR A 53 6.62 -16.42 16.07
N GLY A 54 5.46 -16.92 16.50
CA GLY A 54 4.91 -16.76 17.84
C GLY A 54 3.84 -15.68 17.95
N GLU A 55 2.99 -15.77 18.96
CA GLU A 55 1.84 -14.88 19.17
C GLU A 55 2.26 -13.42 19.46
N ASP A 56 3.38 -13.21 20.13
CA ASP A 56 3.89 -11.88 20.51
C ASP A 56 4.60 -11.16 19.34
N THR A 57 4.56 -11.73 18.14
CA THR A 57 5.20 -11.15 16.96
C THR A 57 4.43 -9.92 16.48
N ARG A 58 5.13 -8.80 16.33
CA ARG A 58 4.61 -7.60 15.67
C ARG A 58 4.71 -7.77 14.16
N PHE A 59 3.62 -7.56 13.45
CA PHE A 59 3.59 -7.55 11.99
C PHE A 59 3.41 -6.12 11.48
N VAL A 60 4.25 -5.74 10.52
CA VAL A 60 4.14 -4.50 9.77
C VAL A 60 3.90 -4.85 8.30
N CYS A 61 2.71 -4.61 7.83
CA CYS A 61 2.32 -4.85 6.44
C CYS A 61 2.61 -3.63 5.57
N GLY A 62 2.83 -3.84 4.28
CA GLY A 62 2.90 -2.73 3.34
C GLY A 62 2.64 -3.13 1.92
N TYR A 63 2.18 -2.17 1.14
CA TYR A 63 1.95 -2.32 -0.29
C TYR A 63 2.22 -1.01 -1.03
N GLU A 64 2.49 -1.11 -2.33
CA GLU A 64 2.72 0.04 -3.19
C GLU A 64 1.41 0.78 -3.49
N ALA A 65 1.45 2.11 -3.46
CA ALA A 65 0.32 2.95 -3.88
C ALA A 65 -0.09 2.62 -5.32
N GLY A 66 -1.33 2.19 -5.50
CA GLY A 66 -1.82 1.70 -6.78
C GLY A 66 -3.34 1.63 -6.86
N CYS A 67 -3.83 0.67 -7.63
CA CYS A 67 -5.24 0.57 -8.03
C CYS A 67 -6.25 0.38 -6.89
N LEU A 68 -5.83 -0.10 -5.72
CA LEU A 68 -6.70 -0.29 -4.55
C LEU A 68 -6.84 0.97 -3.69
N GLY A 69 -6.05 2.02 -3.98
CA GLY A 69 -6.06 3.25 -3.18
C GLY A 69 -5.87 2.97 -1.69
N TYR A 70 -6.68 3.60 -0.84
CA TYR A 70 -6.61 3.46 0.62
C TYR A 70 -7.56 2.39 1.20
N SER A 71 -8.36 1.74 0.36
CA SER A 71 -9.41 0.80 0.79
C SER A 71 -8.85 -0.37 1.62
N LEU A 72 -7.81 -1.03 1.11
CA LEU A 72 -7.16 -2.13 1.83
C LEU A 72 -6.54 -1.66 3.15
N TYR A 73 -5.91 -0.48 3.16
CA TYR A 73 -5.34 0.12 4.37
C TYR A 73 -6.40 0.27 5.46
N HIS A 74 -7.52 0.93 5.18
CA HIS A 74 -8.60 1.14 6.15
C HIS A 74 -9.22 -0.18 6.62
N GLN A 75 -9.35 -1.17 5.73
CA GLN A 75 -9.83 -2.49 6.11
C GLN A 75 -8.89 -3.19 7.09
N LEU A 76 -7.57 -3.10 6.90
CA LEU A 76 -6.58 -3.69 7.81
C LEU A 76 -6.48 -2.92 9.13
N GLU A 77 -6.55 -1.60 9.08
CA GLU A 77 -6.56 -0.71 10.26
C GLU A 77 -7.73 -1.05 11.21
N ASN A 78 -8.92 -1.34 10.67
CA ASN A 78 -10.08 -1.77 11.46
C ASN A 78 -9.85 -3.07 12.25
N PHE A 79 -8.85 -3.86 11.88
CA PHE A 79 -8.43 -5.07 12.60
C PHE A 79 -7.12 -4.87 13.38
N ASN A 80 -6.71 -3.63 13.63
CA ASN A 80 -5.48 -3.27 14.32
C ASN A 80 -4.22 -3.87 13.66
N VAL A 81 -4.23 -4.03 12.35
CA VAL A 81 -3.06 -4.44 11.58
C VAL A 81 -2.31 -3.19 11.14
N GLU A 82 -1.06 -3.08 11.59
CA GLU A 82 -0.18 -1.99 11.16
C GLU A 82 0.12 -2.14 9.66
N CYS A 83 -0.26 -1.14 8.89
CA CYS A 83 -0.10 -1.14 7.44
C CYS A 83 0.47 0.19 6.94
N VAL A 84 1.35 0.13 5.95
CA VAL A 84 1.99 1.28 5.32
C VAL A 84 1.74 1.23 3.81
N ILE A 85 1.38 2.35 3.22
CA ILE A 85 1.34 2.49 1.76
C ILE A 85 2.65 3.15 1.33
N LEU A 86 3.39 2.49 0.45
CA LEU A 86 4.69 2.94 -0.03
C LEU A 86 4.56 3.72 -1.33
N ALA A 87 5.30 4.82 -1.45
CA ALA A 87 5.39 5.57 -2.69
C ALA A 87 6.28 4.81 -3.70
N PRO A 88 5.84 4.64 -4.95
CA PRO A 88 6.56 3.83 -5.96
C PRO A 88 7.99 4.30 -6.24
N THR A 89 8.22 5.62 -6.13
CA THR A 89 9.49 6.27 -6.50
C THR A 89 10.61 6.11 -5.46
N THR A 90 10.27 5.61 -4.27
CA THR A 90 11.21 5.59 -3.13
C THR A 90 11.63 4.19 -2.71
N MET A 91 11.06 3.16 -3.32
CA MET A 91 11.48 1.79 -3.04
C MET A 91 12.83 1.49 -3.65
N LEU A 92 13.57 0.58 -3.01
CA LEU A 92 14.86 0.09 -3.50
C LEU A 92 14.77 -0.29 -4.98
N GLU A 93 15.13 0.63 -5.86
CA GLU A 93 15.33 0.31 -7.25
C GLU A 93 16.56 -0.60 -7.38
N GLN A 94 16.35 -1.90 -7.29
CA GLN A 94 17.31 -2.83 -7.86
C GLN A 94 17.22 -2.73 -9.39
N ARG A 95 17.72 -1.62 -9.92
CA ARG A 95 17.90 -1.40 -11.35
C ARG A 95 18.99 -2.32 -11.91
N SER A 96 18.79 -3.61 -11.84
CA SER A 96 19.44 -4.48 -12.80
C SER A 96 18.57 -4.56 -14.04
N LYS A 97 18.98 -3.89 -15.09
CA LYS A 97 18.30 -3.70 -16.39
C LYS A 97 17.86 -4.98 -17.13
N ARG A 98 17.92 -6.18 -16.52
CA ARG A 98 17.67 -7.47 -17.19
C ARG A 98 16.82 -8.47 -16.41
N ARG A 99 16.20 -8.09 -15.31
CA ARG A 99 15.38 -9.06 -14.55
C ARG A 99 13.88 -8.89 -14.82
N ILE A 100 13.24 -9.98 -15.19
CA ILE A 100 11.79 -10.07 -15.42
C ILE A 100 11.05 -9.65 -14.15
N LYS A 101 10.10 -8.72 -14.29
CA LYS A 101 9.18 -8.32 -13.23
C LYS A 101 8.25 -9.50 -12.91
N THR A 102 8.11 -9.85 -11.62
CA THR A 102 7.19 -10.89 -11.15
C THR A 102 6.55 -10.43 -9.84
N ASP A 103 5.29 -10.78 -9.62
CA ASP A 103 4.53 -10.45 -8.41
C ASP A 103 5.28 -10.85 -7.13
N LYS A 104 5.97 -12.00 -7.13
CA LYS A 104 6.80 -12.46 -6.00
C LYS A 104 7.92 -11.49 -5.69
N ARG A 105 8.58 -11.00 -6.72
CA ARG A 105 9.70 -10.08 -6.57
C ARG A 105 9.24 -8.71 -6.11
N ASP A 106 8.11 -8.25 -6.61
CA ASP A 106 7.54 -6.97 -6.21
C ASP A 106 7.12 -7.03 -4.71
N ALA A 107 6.49 -8.11 -4.27
CA ALA A 107 6.20 -8.34 -2.85
C ALA A 107 7.50 -8.39 -1.99
N GLU A 108 8.57 -9.05 -2.47
CA GLU A 108 9.86 -9.10 -1.78
C GLU A 108 10.50 -7.71 -1.64
N ILE A 109 10.50 -6.91 -2.70
CA ILE A 109 11.03 -5.54 -2.67
C ILE A 109 10.30 -4.73 -1.62
N ILE A 110 8.97 -4.83 -1.55
CA ILE A 110 8.15 -4.14 -0.55
C ILE A 110 8.53 -4.60 0.87
N ALA A 111 8.58 -5.92 1.12
CA ALA A 111 8.94 -6.45 2.44
C ALA A 111 10.33 -5.99 2.89
N ARG A 112 11.30 -6.01 2.02
CA ARG A 112 12.68 -5.57 2.30
C ARG A 112 12.78 -4.06 2.50
N SER A 113 12.05 -3.26 1.72
CA SER A 113 12.00 -1.82 1.90
C SER A 113 11.44 -1.45 3.27
N LEU A 114 10.39 -2.15 3.72
CA LEU A 114 9.86 -2.02 5.07
C LEU A 114 10.90 -2.40 6.14
N ALA A 115 11.52 -3.58 6.00
CA ALA A 115 12.51 -4.09 6.96
C ALA A 115 13.71 -3.16 7.10
N GLN A 116 14.17 -2.56 6.00
CA GLN A 116 15.32 -1.65 6.00
C GLN A 116 14.95 -0.19 6.23
N HIS A 117 13.66 0.13 6.47
CA HIS A 117 13.15 1.49 6.59
C HIS A 117 13.53 2.39 5.41
N ASN A 118 13.66 1.80 4.22
CA ASN A 118 14.04 2.50 2.99
C ASN A 118 12.83 2.68 2.07
N TYR A 119 11.91 3.51 2.50
CA TYR A 119 10.69 3.87 1.76
C TYR A 119 10.17 5.23 2.21
N SER A 120 9.36 5.86 1.37
CA SER A 120 8.57 7.02 1.77
C SER A 120 7.11 6.59 1.91
N PRO A 121 6.49 6.80 3.07
CA PRO A 121 5.08 6.50 3.26
C PRO A 121 4.23 7.50 2.48
N VAL A 122 3.16 7.01 1.88
CA VAL A 122 2.12 7.87 1.29
C VAL A 122 1.26 8.44 2.41
N HIS A 123 1.02 9.75 2.38
CA HIS A 123 0.07 10.39 3.29
C HIS A 123 -1.35 9.87 3.00
N ILE A 124 -1.99 9.34 4.03
CA ILE A 124 -3.37 8.85 3.96
C ILE A 124 -4.28 10.01 4.34
N PRO A 125 -5.15 10.48 3.42
CA PRO A 125 -6.01 11.62 3.69
C PRO A 125 -6.99 11.31 4.83
N THR A 126 -7.12 12.25 5.73
CA THR A 126 -8.17 12.24 6.75
C THR A 126 -9.52 12.54 6.10
N GLU A 127 -10.62 12.31 6.84
CA GLU A 127 -11.96 12.72 6.41
C GLU A 127 -12.03 14.23 6.12
N THR A 128 -11.37 15.04 6.94
CA THR A 128 -11.27 16.50 6.73
C THR A 128 -10.52 16.85 5.45
N ASP A 129 -9.44 16.11 5.12
CA ASP A 129 -8.71 16.30 3.86
C ASP A 129 -9.59 15.97 2.65
N ASN A 130 -10.39 14.90 2.75
CA ASN A 130 -11.32 14.51 1.70
C ASN A 130 -12.41 15.55 1.49
N GLN A 131 -13.01 16.04 2.55
CA GLN A 131 -14.01 17.13 2.50
C GLN A 131 -13.41 18.39 1.88
N THR A 132 -12.19 18.76 2.24
CA THR A 132 -11.48 19.90 1.67
C THR A 132 -11.22 19.72 0.17
N LYS A 133 -10.81 18.52 -0.25
CA LYS A 133 -10.61 18.21 -1.68
C LYS A 133 -11.91 18.31 -2.47
N GLU A 134 -13.01 17.77 -1.95
CA GLU A 134 -14.32 17.87 -2.58
C GLU A 134 -14.78 19.31 -2.72
N PHE A 135 -14.61 20.14 -1.67
CA PHE A 135 -14.93 21.56 -1.73
C PHE A 135 -14.11 22.29 -2.80
N ILE A 136 -12.81 22.01 -2.90
CA ILE A 136 -11.94 22.62 -3.92
C ILE A 136 -12.40 22.20 -5.33
N ARG A 137 -12.72 20.91 -5.55
CA ARG A 137 -13.22 20.41 -6.85
C ARG A 137 -14.52 21.11 -7.25
N MET A 138 -15.49 21.16 -6.34
CA MET A 138 -16.77 21.87 -6.60
C MET A 138 -16.53 23.32 -6.98
N ARG A 139 -15.64 24.02 -6.27
CA ARG A 139 -15.30 25.41 -6.59
C ARG A 139 -14.68 25.56 -7.97
N ASP A 140 -13.81 24.65 -8.37
CA ASP A 140 -13.12 24.70 -9.66
C ASP A 140 -14.08 24.33 -10.81
N ASP A 141 -15.01 23.42 -10.59
CA ASP A 141 -16.10 23.10 -11.53
C ASP A 141 -17.01 24.31 -11.76
N HIS A 142 -17.45 24.99 -10.70
CA HIS A 142 -18.24 26.22 -10.83
C HIS A 142 -17.48 27.34 -11.56
N LYS A 143 -16.19 27.49 -11.33
CA LYS A 143 -15.36 28.45 -12.08
C LYS A 143 -15.29 28.10 -13.56
N ALA A 144 -15.17 26.81 -13.89
CA ALA A 144 -15.14 26.33 -15.27
C ALA A 144 -16.49 26.59 -15.99
N GLU A 145 -17.62 26.36 -15.30
CA GLU A 145 -18.96 26.66 -15.81
C GLU A 145 -19.16 28.16 -16.03
N LEU A 146 -18.79 29.00 -15.06
CA LEU A 146 -18.85 30.45 -15.20
C LEU A 146 -18.03 30.96 -16.40
N LYS A 147 -16.86 30.36 -16.63
CA LYS A 147 -16.02 30.69 -17.77
C LYS A 147 -16.72 30.35 -19.09
N LYS A 148 -17.36 29.18 -19.18
CA LYS A 148 -18.13 28.74 -20.36
C LYS A 148 -19.29 29.70 -20.64
N ILE A 149 -20.07 30.03 -19.62
CA ILE A 149 -21.21 30.97 -19.75
C ILE A 149 -20.74 32.35 -20.22
N LYS A 150 -19.69 32.90 -19.63
CA LYS A 150 -19.12 34.20 -20.07
C LYS A 150 -18.65 34.18 -21.53
N GLN A 151 -18.06 33.04 -21.99
CA GLN A 151 -17.64 32.90 -23.39
C GLN A 151 -18.83 32.78 -24.34
N GLN A 152 -19.95 32.19 -23.93
CA GLN A 152 -21.17 32.11 -24.72
C GLN A 152 -21.82 33.50 -24.88
N ILE A 153 -21.93 34.28 -23.78
CA ILE A 153 -22.49 35.61 -23.79
C ILE A 153 -21.62 36.57 -24.63
N GLY A 154 -20.29 36.45 -24.55
CA GLY A 154 -19.38 37.30 -25.33
C GLY A 154 -19.30 36.98 -26.81
N ARG A 155 -19.98 35.92 -27.29
CA ARG A 155 -20.07 35.53 -28.70
C ARG A 155 -21.44 35.84 -29.30
N ALA A 156 -22.38 36.24 -28.50
CA ALA A 156 -23.71 36.70 -28.92
C ALA A 156 -23.70 38.21 -29.15
#